data_b132738326b5d2b23337fa6185fc1f28
#
_entry.id   b132738326b5d2b23337fa6185fc1f28
#
_cell.length_a   1.000
_cell.length_b   1.000
_cell.length_c   1.000
_cell.angle_alpha   90.00
_cell.angle_beta   90.00
_cell.angle_gamma   90.00
#
_symmetry.space_group_name_H-M   'P 1'
#
loop_
_entity.id
_entity.type
_entity.pdbx_description
1 polymer ?
#
loop_
_entity_poly.entity_id
_entity_poly.type
_entity_poly.pdbx_seq_one_letter_code
_entity_poly.pdbx_strand_id
1 'polypeptide(L)'
;VRADGTDVQQAQDGLNELIKQMGNVELIILNSGVGQMEKKLDWPTQREMIDVNIRGFAALTLVSMDYFMARGSGHLVGISSVSAHMSSGLAPTYVATKAFVSSYLNGIRSRAEYSRLPITITTVEPGFVDTPMVQGNPMWTAPVKKAVTQLVSAMLKKKGHIYVTKRWRLVAWILNLTPKWLMRRFF
;
A
#
# COMPACT_ATOMS: atom_id res chain seq x y z
N VAL A 1 17.52 -7.80 -9.79
CA VAL A 1 17.28 -6.46 -10.35
C VAL A 1 17.13 -5.47 -9.22
N ARG A 2 17.75 -4.30 -9.33
CA ARG A 2 17.58 -3.18 -8.39
C ARG A 2 16.45 -2.29 -8.90
N ALA A 3 15.52 -1.92 -8.03
CA ALA A 3 14.45 -0.96 -8.32
C ALA A 3 14.38 0.05 -7.16
N ASP A 4 14.75 1.29 -7.44
CA ASP A 4 14.68 2.39 -6.48
C ASP A 4 13.38 3.17 -6.70
N GLY A 5 12.50 3.20 -5.69
CA GLY A 5 11.22 3.88 -5.78
C GLY A 5 11.32 5.41 -5.95
N THR A 6 12.47 6.01 -5.68
CA THR A 6 12.71 7.45 -5.90
C THR A 6 13.07 7.76 -7.35
N ASP A 7 13.61 6.79 -8.09
CA ASP A 7 13.88 6.86 -9.53
C ASP A 7 12.79 6.08 -10.29
N VAL A 8 11.80 6.80 -10.76
CA VAL A 8 10.63 6.22 -11.43
C VAL A 8 11.03 5.40 -12.66
N GLN A 9 11.95 5.90 -13.48
CA GLN A 9 12.38 5.19 -14.70
C GLN A 9 13.10 3.90 -14.34
N GLN A 10 14.05 3.94 -13.41
CA GLN A 10 14.77 2.77 -12.95
C GLN A 10 13.82 1.72 -12.33
N ALA A 11 12.81 2.17 -11.57
CA ALA A 11 11.83 1.26 -10.97
C ALA A 11 10.97 0.57 -12.04
N GLN A 12 10.52 1.30 -13.06
CA GLN A 12 9.74 0.74 -14.17
C GLN A 12 10.57 -0.24 -15.01
N ASP A 13 11.79 0.14 -15.38
CA ASP A 13 12.70 -0.70 -16.15
C ASP A 13 13.05 -1.98 -15.37
N GLY A 14 13.29 -1.84 -14.07
CA GLY A 14 13.55 -2.98 -13.17
C GLY A 14 12.37 -3.96 -13.10
N LEU A 15 11.15 -3.47 -12.98
CA LEU A 15 9.97 -4.34 -12.96
C LEU A 15 9.74 -5.02 -14.32
N ASN A 16 9.88 -4.29 -15.42
CA ASN A 16 9.77 -4.85 -16.77
C ASN A 16 10.81 -5.96 -17.01
N GLU A 17 12.04 -5.75 -16.57
CA GLU A 17 13.10 -6.76 -16.68
C GLU A 17 12.80 -7.99 -15.83
N LEU A 18 12.29 -7.82 -14.59
CA LEU A 18 11.85 -8.94 -13.76
C LEU A 18 10.73 -9.74 -14.41
N ILE A 19 9.72 -9.07 -14.95
CA ILE A 19 8.60 -9.70 -15.66
C ILE A 19 9.15 -10.52 -16.84
N LYS A 20 10.06 -9.94 -17.62
CA LYS A 20 10.68 -10.62 -18.77
C LYS A 20 11.49 -11.84 -18.34
N GLN A 21 12.28 -11.76 -17.28
CA GLN A 21 13.08 -12.87 -16.76
C GLN A 21 12.23 -14.01 -16.21
N MET A 22 11.12 -13.69 -15.51
CA MET A 22 10.20 -14.68 -14.95
C MET A 22 9.26 -15.30 -15.99
N GLY A 23 9.03 -14.62 -17.10
CA GLY A 23 8.16 -15.05 -18.21
C GLY A 23 6.67 -14.94 -17.88
N ASN A 24 6.14 -15.82 -17.03
CA ASN A 24 4.72 -15.84 -16.69
C ASN A 24 4.49 -15.40 -15.23
N VAL A 25 4.19 -14.12 -15.02
CA VAL A 25 3.94 -13.56 -13.69
C VAL A 25 2.43 -13.47 -13.45
N GLU A 26 1.94 -14.16 -12.43
CA GLU A 26 0.52 -14.16 -12.05
C GLU A 26 0.19 -13.20 -10.91
N LEU A 27 1.20 -12.86 -10.09
CA LEU A 27 1.06 -12.02 -8.90
C LEU A 27 2.19 -11.00 -8.84
N ILE A 28 1.82 -9.73 -8.68
CA ILE A 28 2.76 -8.64 -8.37
C ILE A 28 2.36 -8.02 -7.04
N ILE A 29 3.32 -7.89 -6.12
CA ILE A 29 3.11 -7.28 -4.80
C ILE A 29 3.94 -6.00 -4.72
N LEU A 30 3.27 -4.85 -4.69
CA LEU A 30 3.90 -3.55 -4.47
C LEU A 30 3.95 -3.29 -2.96
N ASN A 31 5.09 -3.65 -2.37
CA ASN A 31 5.30 -3.58 -0.92
C ASN A 31 6.17 -2.39 -0.49
N SER A 32 6.92 -1.78 -1.41
CA SER A 32 7.81 -0.67 -1.10
C SER A 32 7.05 0.47 -0.44
N GLY A 33 7.63 1.03 0.60
CA GLY A 33 7.08 2.18 1.27
C GLY A 33 7.99 2.62 2.42
N VAL A 34 8.08 3.92 2.60
CA VAL A 34 8.83 4.56 3.69
C VAL A 34 7.87 5.38 4.54
N GLY A 35 8.19 5.52 5.81
CA GLY A 35 7.40 6.32 6.74
C GLY A 35 8.18 6.60 8.01
N GLN A 36 8.05 7.81 8.50
CA GLN A 36 8.65 8.22 9.76
C GLN A 36 7.77 9.25 10.47
N MET A 37 7.98 9.40 11.78
CA MET A 37 7.40 10.50 12.54
C MET A 37 8.16 11.79 12.24
N GLU A 38 7.44 12.84 11.94
CA GLU A 38 7.96 14.15 11.57
C GLU A 38 7.88 15.10 12.78
N LYS A 39 8.89 15.08 13.66
CA LYS A 39 8.98 16.04 14.79
C LYS A 39 9.08 17.47 14.29
N LYS A 40 9.70 17.68 13.14
CA LYS A 40 9.78 18.93 12.41
C LYS A 40 9.49 18.61 10.95
N LEU A 41 8.61 19.38 10.35
CA LEU A 41 8.32 19.25 8.92
C LEU A 41 9.52 19.78 8.13
N ASP A 42 10.14 18.90 7.33
CA ASP A 42 11.21 19.28 6.42
C ASP A 42 10.96 18.67 5.03
N TRP A 43 11.33 19.41 4.02
CA TRP A 43 11.05 19.02 2.64
C TRP A 43 11.80 17.77 2.17
N PRO A 44 13.08 17.55 2.48
CA PRO A 44 13.78 16.32 2.08
C PRO A 44 13.06 15.05 2.53
N THR A 45 12.66 14.97 3.80
CA THR A 45 11.91 13.85 4.36
C THR A 45 10.55 13.65 3.69
N GLN A 46 9.79 14.73 3.53
CA GLN A 46 8.47 14.66 2.89
C GLN A 46 8.59 14.24 1.42
N ARG A 47 9.59 14.80 0.71
CA ARG A 47 9.86 14.47 -0.67
C ARG A 47 10.15 12.97 -0.85
N GLU A 48 10.99 12.37 -0.01
CA GLU A 48 11.29 10.94 -0.06
C GLU A 48 10.02 10.10 0.09
N MET A 49 9.16 10.42 1.07
CA MET A 49 7.89 9.72 1.25
C MET A 49 6.97 9.87 0.04
N ILE A 50 6.91 11.04 -0.57
CA ILE A 50 6.10 11.30 -1.77
C ILE A 50 6.69 10.52 -2.96
N ASP A 51 8.00 10.60 -3.16
CA ASP A 51 8.66 9.93 -4.29
C ASP A 51 8.47 8.42 -4.23
N VAL A 52 8.71 7.78 -3.08
CA VAL A 52 8.57 6.33 -2.93
C VAL A 52 7.09 5.90 -2.89
N ASN A 53 6.28 6.50 -1.99
CA ASN A 53 4.95 5.99 -1.69
C ASN A 53 3.89 6.43 -2.71
N ILE A 54 4.12 7.51 -3.46
CA ILE A 54 3.17 8.02 -4.46
C ILE A 54 3.72 7.81 -5.87
N ARG A 55 4.82 8.47 -6.22
CA ARG A 55 5.33 8.46 -7.60
C ARG A 55 5.80 7.07 -8.01
N GLY A 56 6.67 6.45 -7.22
CA GLY A 56 7.16 5.08 -7.46
C GLY A 56 6.04 4.06 -7.44
N PHE A 57 5.14 4.14 -6.44
CA PHE A 57 3.99 3.25 -6.35
C PHE A 57 3.05 3.36 -7.57
N ALA A 58 2.72 4.57 -8.01
CA ALA A 58 1.87 4.78 -9.17
C ALA A 58 2.52 4.25 -10.45
N ALA A 59 3.81 4.54 -10.65
CA ALA A 59 4.57 4.09 -11.82
C ALA A 59 4.63 2.55 -11.92
N LEU A 60 4.93 1.87 -10.80
CA LEU A 60 4.94 0.40 -10.75
C LEU A 60 3.54 -0.21 -10.91
N THR A 61 2.51 0.48 -10.42
CA THR A 61 1.11 0.06 -10.65
C THR A 61 0.77 0.10 -12.15
N LEU A 62 1.19 1.13 -12.87
CA LEU A 62 0.95 1.23 -14.32
C LEU A 62 1.62 0.08 -15.07
N VAL A 63 2.92 -0.16 -14.85
CA VAL A 63 3.64 -1.29 -15.47
C VAL A 63 2.95 -2.63 -15.17
N SER A 64 2.52 -2.83 -13.91
CA SER A 64 1.83 -4.04 -13.50
C SER A 64 0.49 -4.22 -14.22
N MET A 65 -0.27 -3.14 -14.35
CA MET A 65 -1.58 -3.16 -15.02
C MET A 65 -1.44 -3.36 -16.53
N ASP A 66 -0.50 -2.69 -17.18
CA ASP A 66 -0.24 -2.87 -18.61
C ASP A 66 0.13 -4.33 -18.92
N TYR A 67 1.00 -4.91 -18.09
CA TYR A 67 1.34 -6.34 -18.19
C TYR A 67 0.13 -7.26 -18.01
N PHE A 68 -0.69 -7.06 -16.96
CA PHE A 68 -1.85 -7.92 -16.71
C PHE A 68 -2.96 -7.73 -17.73
N MET A 69 -3.13 -6.51 -18.25
CA MET A 69 -4.07 -6.25 -19.36
C MET A 69 -3.65 -6.98 -20.64
N ALA A 70 -2.37 -6.91 -21.01
CA ALA A 70 -1.80 -7.63 -22.16
C ALA A 70 -1.86 -9.16 -21.98
N ARG A 71 -1.60 -9.64 -20.75
CA ARG A 71 -1.68 -11.07 -20.40
C ARG A 71 -3.13 -11.58 -20.35
N GLY A 72 -4.11 -10.71 -20.17
CA GLY A 72 -5.52 -11.06 -20.03
C GLY A 72 -5.95 -11.54 -18.65
N SER A 73 -5.04 -11.59 -17.66
CA SER A 73 -5.34 -11.97 -16.27
C SER A 73 -4.20 -11.60 -15.33
N GLY A 74 -4.47 -11.47 -14.02
CA GLY A 74 -3.42 -11.23 -13.04
C GLY A 74 -3.94 -10.86 -11.65
N HIS A 75 -3.01 -10.67 -10.72
CA HIS A 75 -3.31 -10.25 -9.37
C HIS A 75 -2.31 -9.19 -8.90
N LEU A 76 -2.76 -7.96 -8.75
CA LEU A 76 -1.98 -6.87 -8.17
C LEU A 76 -2.33 -6.71 -6.69
N VAL A 77 -1.32 -6.70 -5.84
CA VAL A 77 -1.45 -6.43 -4.40
C VAL A 77 -0.67 -5.17 -4.04
N GLY A 78 -1.34 -4.20 -3.46
CA GLY A 78 -0.68 -2.98 -2.97
C GLY A 78 -0.79 -2.85 -1.46
N ILE A 79 0.33 -2.47 -0.82
CA ILE A 79 0.42 -2.32 0.64
C ILE A 79 0.22 -0.86 1.03
N SER A 80 -0.97 -0.57 1.56
CA SER A 80 -1.31 0.71 2.18
C SER A 80 -1.08 0.66 3.70
N SER A 81 -2.00 1.19 4.49
CA SER A 81 -1.99 1.16 5.97
C SER A 81 -3.38 1.54 6.50
N VAL A 82 -3.72 1.11 7.70
CA VAL A 82 -4.88 1.64 8.44
C VAL A 82 -4.76 3.15 8.68
N SER A 83 -3.54 3.69 8.69
CA SER A 83 -3.30 5.14 8.79
C SER A 83 -3.93 5.94 7.63
N ALA A 84 -4.26 5.30 6.51
CA ALA A 84 -4.99 5.94 5.40
C ALA A 84 -6.35 6.54 5.81
N HIS A 85 -6.91 6.09 6.94
CA HIS A 85 -8.22 6.53 7.47
C HIS A 85 -8.11 7.58 8.57
N MET A 86 -6.91 8.03 8.92
CA MET A 86 -6.70 8.97 10.03
C MET A 86 -6.06 10.28 9.59
N SER A 87 -6.02 11.24 10.50
CA SER A 87 -5.18 12.43 10.40
C SER A 87 -4.12 12.34 11.49
N SER A 88 -2.88 12.72 11.21
CA SER A 88 -1.83 12.72 12.23
C SER A 88 -0.98 13.98 12.14
N GLY A 89 -0.84 14.69 13.24
CA GLY A 89 0.08 15.83 13.33
C GLY A 89 1.55 15.41 13.40
N LEU A 90 1.83 14.15 13.78
CA LEU A 90 3.19 13.61 13.89
C LEU A 90 3.68 12.90 12.62
N ALA A 91 2.80 12.61 11.67
CA ALA A 91 3.16 11.94 10.42
C ALA A 91 2.21 12.34 9.28
N PRO A 92 2.01 13.64 9.01
CA PRO A 92 1.00 14.10 8.06
C PRO A 92 1.27 13.60 6.65
N THR A 93 2.52 13.62 6.21
CA THR A 93 2.91 13.18 4.87
C THR A 93 2.71 11.67 4.71
N TYR A 94 3.16 10.86 5.67
CA TYR A 94 2.96 9.41 5.63
C TYR A 94 1.48 9.04 5.51
N VAL A 95 0.64 9.58 6.37
CA VAL A 95 -0.82 9.35 6.37
C VAL A 95 -1.42 9.72 5.02
N ALA A 96 -1.07 10.89 4.48
CA ALA A 96 -1.54 11.33 3.16
C ALA A 96 -1.08 10.40 2.03
N THR A 97 0.17 9.91 2.06
CA THR A 97 0.64 8.96 1.04
C THR A 97 -0.09 7.62 1.11
N LYS A 98 -0.43 7.12 2.30
CA LYS A 98 -1.19 5.87 2.45
C LYS A 98 -2.66 6.05 2.07
N ALA A 99 -3.26 7.21 2.30
CA ALA A 99 -4.58 7.55 1.79
C ALA A 99 -4.59 7.59 0.25
N PHE A 100 -3.54 8.17 -0.38
CA PHE A 100 -3.36 8.09 -1.82
C PHE A 100 -3.33 6.64 -2.31
N VAL A 101 -2.51 5.77 -1.72
CA VAL A 101 -2.40 4.34 -2.14
C VAL A 101 -3.76 3.64 -2.07
N SER A 102 -4.50 3.79 -0.96
CA SER A 102 -5.82 3.17 -0.82
C SER A 102 -6.83 3.67 -1.84
N SER A 103 -6.88 4.99 -2.06
CA SER A 103 -7.79 5.60 -3.04
C SER A 103 -7.40 5.23 -4.47
N TYR A 104 -6.12 5.27 -4.80
CA TYR A 104 -5.61 4.93 -6.12
C TYR A 104 -5.91 3.47 -6.48
N LEU A 105 -5.65 2.52 -5.58
CA LEU A 105 -5.97 1.10 -5.80
C LEU A 105 -7.47 0.86 -5.96
N ASN A 106 -8.33 1.65 -5.31
CA ASN A 106 -9.78 1.58 -5.55
C ASN A 106 -10.13 2.00 -6.98
N GLY A 107 -9.52 3.07 -7.50
CA GLY A 107 -9.69 3.48 -8.89
C GLY A 107 -9.17 2.43 -9.89
N ILE A 108 -7.99 1.84 -9.62
CA ILE A 108 -7.41 0.76 -10.43
C ILE A 108 -8.31 -0.48 -10.42
N ARG A 109 -8.93 -0.83 -9.28
CA ARG A 109 -9.91 -1.93 -9.19
C ARG A 109 -11.11 -1.68 -10.09
N SER A 110 -11.71 -0.50 -10.03
CA SER A 110 -12.83 -0.13 -10.93
C SER A 110 -12.44 -0.23 -12.40
N ARG A 111 -11.20 0.18 -12.75
CA ARG A 111 -10.67 0.04 -14.12
C ARG A 111 -10.50 -1.43 -14.51
N ALA A 112 -10.00 -2.28 -13.62
CA ALA A 112 -9.86 -3.73 -13.86
C ALA A 112 -11.24 -4.37 -14.06
N GLU A 113 -12.23 -4.04 -13.25
CA GLU A 113 -13.62 -4.50 -13.38
C GLU A 113 -14.24 -4.07 -14.72
N TYR A 114 -14.01 -2.82 -15.13
CA TYR A 114 -14.49 -2.31 -16.42
C TYR A 114 -13.90 -3.05 -17.63
N SER A 115 -12.67 -3.54 -17.53
CA SER A 115 -12.03 -4.34 -18.59
C SER A 115 -12.66 -5.72 -18.82
N ARG A 116 -13.44 -6.21 -17.86
CA ARG A 116 -14.01 -7.57 -17.82
C ARG A 116 -13.00 -8.70 -17.87
N LEU A 117 -11.72 -8.41 -17.68
CA LEU A 117 -10.65 -9.41 -17.55
C LEU A 117 -10.57 -9.92 -16.11
N PRO A 118 -10.15 -11.18 -15.90
CA PRO A 118 -9.95 -11.75 -14.57
C PRO A 118 -8.69 -11.18 -13.88
N ILE A 119 -8.67 -9.87 -13.68
CA ILE A 119 -7.61 -9.14 -12.98
C ILE A 119 -8.12 -8.78 -11.59
N THR A 120 -7.42 -9.24 -10.56
CA THR A 120 -7.73 -8.95 -9.16
C THR A 120 -6.83 -7.85 -8.61
N ILE A 121 -7.41 -6.88 -7.93
CA ILE A 121 -6.67 -5.84 -7.21
C ILE A 121 -6.94 -5.99 -5.71
N THR A 122 -5.89 -6.25 -4.93
CA THR A 122 -5.99 -6.36 -3.46
C THR A 122 -5.33 -5.15 -2.80
N THR A 123 -6.09 -4.38 -2.05
CA THR A 123 -5.59 -3.36 -1.13
C THR A 123 -5.37 -4.00 0.23
N VAL A 124 -4.15 -3.92 0.75
CA VAL A 124 -3.79 -4.39 2.08
C VAL A 124 -3.59 -3.21 2.99
N GLU A 125 -4.29 -3.18 4.11
CA GLU A 125 -4.15 -2.15 5.14
C GLU A 125 -3.69 -2.77 6.46
N PRO A 126 -2.36 -2.87 6.68
CA PRO A 126 -1.83 -3.27 7.96
C PRO A 126 -2.08 -2.19 9.01
N GLY A 127 -2.35 -2.64 10.25
CA GLY A 127 -2.07 -1.82 11.43
C GLY A 127 -0.62 -1.98 11.85
N PHE A 128 -0.33 -1.90 13.15
CA PHE A 128 1.03 -2.07 13.64
C PHE A 128 1.48 -3.53 13.51
N VAL A 129 2.59 -3.72 12.81
CA VAL A 129 3.28 -5.01 12.64
C VAL A 129 4.70 -4.84 13.16
N ASP A 130 5.19 -5.79 13.93
CA ASP A 130 6.52 -5.78 14.55
C ASP A 130 7.63 -5.80 13.48
N THR A 131 8.00 -4.62 13.03
CA THR A 131 8.99 -4.35 11.97
C THR A 131 9.84 -3.15 12.38
N PRO A 132 11.04 -2.96 11.79
CA PRO A 132 11.88 -1.81 12.06
C PRO A 132 11.22 -0.44 11.82
N MET A 133 10.15 -0.38 11.04
CA MET A 133 9.39 0.86 10.80
C MET A 133 8.57 1.29 12.04
N VAL A 134 8.21 0.37 12.91
CA VAL A 134 7.39 0.65 14.10
C VAL A 134 8.29 1.13 15.23
N GLN A 135 8.11 2.38 15.65
CA GLN A 135 8.82 2.95 16.79
C GLN A 135 8.03 2.77 18.08
N GLY A 136 8.71 2.40 19.15
CA GLY A 136 8.08 2.16 20.45
C GLY A 136 7.33 0.83 20.52
N ASN A 137 6.34 0.76 21.41
CA ASN A 137 5.51 -0.44 21.59
C ASN A 137 4.02 -0.05 21.49
N PRO A 138 3.54 0.27 20.29
CA PRO A 138 2.15 0.68 20.12
C PRO A 138 1.19 -0.48 20.41
N MET A 139 0.00 -0.11 20.90
CA MET A 139 -1.05 -1.06 21.21
C MET A 139 -1.42 -1.90 19.98
N TRP A 140 -1.57 -3.21 20.21
CA TRP A 140 -1.99 -4.16 19.17
C TRP A 140 -0.95 -4.45 18.07
N THR A 141 0.30 -4.22 18.33
CA THR A 141 1.39 -4.70 17.46
C THR A 141 1.26 -6.20 17.22
N ALA A 142 1.29 -6.61 15.97
CA ALA A 142 1.15 -7.99 15.58
C ALA A 142 2.52 -8.58 15.20
N PRO A 143 2.85 -9.81 15.61
CA PRO A 143 4.03 -10.50 15.10
C PRO A 143 3.98 -10.61 13.57
N VAL A 144 5.12 -10.43 12.90
CA VAL A 144 5.26 -10.51 11.44
C VAL A 144 4.65 -11.79 10.88
N LYS A 145 4.95 -12.95 11.48
CA LYS A 145 4.42 -14.25 11.05
C LYS A 145 2.89 -14.25 10.98
N LYS A 146 2.21 -13.70 12.00
CA LYS A 146 0.74 -13.61 12.03
C LYS A 146 0.21 -12.69 10.94
N ALA A 147 0.85 -11.55 10.73
CA ALA A 147 0.48 -10.59 9.70
C ALA A 147 0.61 -11.22 8.30
N VAL A 148 1.76 -11.83 8.01
CA VAL A 148 2.04 -12.48 6.72
C VAL A 148 1.07 -13.65 6.46
N THR A 149 0.79 -14.50 7.47
CA THR A 149 -0.18 -15.61 7.30
C THR A 149 -1.56 -15.08 6.90
N GLN A 150 -2.03 -13.99 7.52
CA GLN A 150 -3.32 -13.41 7.16
C GLN A 150 -3.31 -12.77 5.76
N LEU A 151 -2.21 -12.10 5.41
CA LEU A 151 -2.01 -11.52 4.09
C LEU A 151 -2.06 -12.60 3.00
N VAL A 152 -1.24 -13.65 3.11
CA VAL A 152 -1.16 -14.74 2.15
C VAL A 152 -2.53 -15.45 2.01
N SER A 153 -3.19 -15.76 3.13
CA SER A 153 -4.53 -16.36 3.10
C SER A 153 -5.57 -15.50 2.37
N ALA A 154 -5.46 -14.18 2.45
CA ALA A 154 -6.38 -13.28 1.78
C ALA A 154 -6.04 -13.11 0.29
N MET A 155 -4.77 -13.11 -0.06
CA MET A 155 -4.31 -13.11 -1.46
C MET A 155 -4.77 -14.36 -2.20
N LEU A 156 -4.58 -15.55 -1.61
CA LEU A 156 -5.05 -16.83 -2.17
C LEU A 156 -6.57 -16.85 -2.41
N LYS A 157 -7.33 -16.13 -1.57
CA LYS A 157 -8.78 -15.96 -1.72
C LYS A 157 -9.17 -14.79 -2.63
N LYS A 158 -8.23 -14.14 -3.29
CA LYS A 158 -8.43 -13.00 -4.19
C LYS A 158 -9.33 -11.90 -3.60
N LYS A 159 -9.16 -11.58 -2.29
CA LYS A 159 -9.95 -10.54 -1.63
C LYS A 159 -9.54 -9.17 -2.12
N GLY A 160 -10.51 -8.33 -2.50
CA GLY A 160 -10.25 -6.97 -2.99
C GLY A 160 -9.68 -6.02 -1.93
N HIS A 161 -10.03 -6.21 -0.64
CA HIS A 161 -9.54 -5.37 0.46
C HIS A 161 -9.36 -6.21 1.73
N ILE A 162 -8.27 -5.98 2.45
CA ILE A 162 -7.97 -6.69 3.69
C ILE A 162 -7.30 -5.78 4.72
N TYR A 163 -7.72 -5.95 5.98
CA TYR A 163 -7.07 -5.38 7.16
C TYR A 163 -6.18 -6.43 7.82
N VAL A 164 -4.95 -6.08 8.11
CA VAL A 164 -3.99 -6.95 8.80
C VAL A 164 -3.56 -6.26 10.11
N THR A 165 -3.88 -6.77 11.28
CA THR A 165 -4.73 -7.95 11.56
C THR A 165 -6.20 -7.58 11.45
N LYS A 166 -7.08 -8.60 11.37
CA LYS A 166 -8.54 -8.42 11.12
C LYS A 166 -9.24 -7.42 12.05
N ARG A 167 -8.77 -7.25 13.29
CA ARG A 167 -9.33 -6.30 14.28
C ARG A 167 -9.22 -4.84 13.83
N TRP A 168 -8.23 -4.52 13.00
CA TRP A 168 -8.06 -3.17 12.46
C TRP A 168 -9.20 -2.74 11.53
N ARG A 169 -9.99 -3.69 11.03
CA ARG A 169 -11.21 -3.38 10.28
C ARG A 169 -12.20 -2.56 11.13
N LEU A 170 -12.36 -2.91 12.41
CA LEU A 170 -13.23 -2.15 13.30
C LEU A 170 -12.69 -0.75 13.56
N VAL A 171 -11.36 -0.64 13.75
CA VAL A 171 -10.71 0.67 13.94
C VAL A 171 -10.88 1.54 12.70
N ALA A 172 -10.61 1.03 11.52
CA ALA A 172 -10.78 1.77 10.26
C ALA A 172 -12.25 2.22 10.07
N TRP A 173 -13.20 1.37 10.43
CA TRP A 173 -14.63 1.72 10.37
C TRP A 173 -14.97 2.87 11.34
N ILE A 174 -14.48 2.82 12.57
CA ILE A 174 -14.66 3.90 13.55
C ILE A 174 -14.01 5.19 13.05
N LEU A 175 -12.77 5.13 12.55
CA LEU A 175 -12.06 6.29 12.02
C LEU A 175 -12.81 6.95 10.86
N ASN A 176 -13.38 6.17 9.95
CA ASN A 176 -14.17 6.69 8.83
C ASN A 176 -15.48 7.37 9.26
N LEU A 177 -16.05 6.97 10.39
CA LEU A 177 -17.26 7.60 10.96
C LEU A 177 -16.93 8.78 11.87
N THR A 178 -15.68 8.91 12.31
CA THR A 178 -15.27 9.96 13.24
C THR A 178 -15.16 11.30 12.51
N PRO A 179 -15.86 12.36 12.99
CA PRO A 179 -15.74 13.69 12.42
C PRO A 179 -14.29 14.21 12.48
N LYS A 180 -13.86 14.90 11.43
CA LYS A 180 -12.47 15.41 11.32
C LYS A 180 -12.03 16.29 12.50
N TRP A 181 -12.94 17.08 13.07
CA TRP A 181 -12.64 17.93 14.24
C TRP A 181 -12.31 17.10 15.48
N LEU A 182 -12.95 15.94 15.64
CA LEU A 182 -12.69 15.03 16.75
C LEU A 182 -11.35 14.28 16.53
N MET A 183 -11.07 13.83 15.31
CA MET A 183 -9.79 13.21 14.99
C MET A 183 -8.59 14.12 15.29
N ARG A 184 -8.68 15.42 14.98
CA ARG A 184 -7.60 16.39 15.25
C ARG A 184 -7.28 16.56 16.74
N ARG A 185 -8.16 16.13 17.63
CA ARG A 185 -7.96 16.23 19.08
C ARG A 185 -7.19 15.04 19.65
N PHE A 186 -7.19 13.90 18.96
CA PHE A 186 -6.60 12.65 19.43
C PHE A 186 -5.36 12.21 18.64
N PHE A 187 -5.14 12.73 17.47
CA PHE A 187 -4.07 12.40 16.55
C PHE A 187 -3.41 13.67 15.97
#